data_0e95f6a85f6dda53219b617d80180107
#
_entry.id   0e95f6a85f6dda53219b617d80180107
#
_cell.length_a   1.000
_cell.length_b   1.000
_cell.length_c   1.000
_cell.angle_alpha   90.00
_cell.angle_beta   90.00
_cell.angle_gamma   90.00
#
_symmetry.space_group_name_H-M   'P 1'
#
loop_
_entity.id
_entity.type
_entity.pdbx_description
1 polymer ?
#
loop_
_entity_poly.entity_id
_entity_poly.type
_entity_poly.pdbx_seq_one_letter_code
_entity_poly.pdbx_strand_id
1 'polypeptide(L)'
;MSTALITNKLYNQEATELAEKITQKTRSRHAKWLVSLKYILDQSDVDNAFSRQSEFCDTVILKEEERITENQRLLLECETAKVQERRKAAEERQKVHKNVVQDIAKHAQQSMLSKLSDMTTMQLFGRFPDFSYFVSVAYSPSLNFSKLSVLTTNDNQLKNNVLALVNNPKFCSRIGKSARNLQDPMVAIGTLGVDNCSLLFPILMVKPILRWHDPVTKSIAPKLWQHLILTANVTRLRLEQAGVKNPQQGILLGVLRTMSHFAIVNHFSQLFEDAQVEKMQQYREQNRREEYYACAEITPDLSILPNVIHELEVQLTRKVVAEVEWTQFTIPMKNALLEDLDQVPVLERSPQGAALAQAQAYAIFDTLDRSGVFVEKHKPFWFANVQMPPEALQQIRDKHPGRIDLSK
;
A
#
# COMPACT_ATOMS: atom_id res chain seq x y z
N MET A 1 -21.16 -25.56 1.72
CA MET A 1 -22.20 -24.81 1.01
C MET A 1 -21.53 -23.66 0.30
N SER A 2 -21.71 -23.52 -1.01
CA SER A 2 -21.20 -22.38 -1.76
C SER A 2 -21.95 -21.11 -1.31
N THR A 3 -21.23 -20.10 -0.83
CA THR A 3 -21.83 -18.82 -0.45
C THR A 3 -21.94 -17.96 -1.72
N ALA A 4 -23.07 -17.30 -1.92
CA ALA A 4 -23.21 -16.39 -3.05
C ALA A 4 -22.06 -15.36 -3.07
N LEU A 5 -21.46 -15.14 -4.24
CA LEU A 5 -20.35 -14.20 -4.36
C LEU A 5 -20.80 -12.76 -4.08
N ILE A 6 -21.97 -12.38 -4.57
CA ILE A 6 -22.55 -11.05 -4.44
C ILE A 6 -23.97 -11.12 -3.85
N THR A 7 -24.39 -10.04 -3.19
CA THR A 7 -25.71 -9.96 -2.55
C THR A 7 -26.85 -9.71 -3.55
N ASN A 8 -26.55 -9.23 -4.77
CA ASN A 8 -27.50 -8.81 -5.80
C ASN A 8 -28.53 -7.77 -5.30
N LYS A 9 -28.16 -6.93 -4.31
CA LYS A 9 -29.03 -5.89 -3.79
C LYS A 9 -28.94 -4.66 -4.67
N LEU A 10 -30.11 -4.15 -5.07
CA LEU A 10 -30.22 -2.86 -5.74
C LEU A 10 -30.48 -1.78 -4.67
N TYR A 11 -29.74 -0.70 -4.76
CA TYR A 11 -29.89 0.45 -3.86
C TYR A 11 -30.48 1.63 -4.64
N ASN A 12 -31.16 2.53 -3.95
CA ASN A 12 -31.62 3.77 -4.55
C ASN A 12 -30.43 4.71 -4.86
N GLN A 13 -30.66 5.71 -5.66
CA GLN A 13 -29.62 6.62 -6.09
C GLN A 13 -28.91 7.32 -4.93
N GLU A 14 -29.66 7.81 -3.94
CA GLU A 14 -29.10 8.48 -2.75
C GLU A 14 -28.14 7.59 -1.95
N ALA A 15 -28.52 6.30 -1.75
CA ALA A 15 -27.67 5.34 -1.05
C ALA A 15 -26.41 5.01 -1.85
N THR A 16 -26.52 4.95 -3.18
CA THR A 16 -25.38 4.72 -4.09
C THR A 16 -24.40 5.88 -4.02
N GLU A 17 -24.87 7.12 -4.17
CA GLU A 17 -24.03 8.33 -4.06
C GLU A 17 -23.36 8.46 -2.69
N LEU A 18 -24.08 8.11 -1.61
CA LEU A 18 -23.51 8.09 -0.26
C LEU A 18 -22.42 7.03 -0.12
N ALA A 19 -22.65 5.81 -0.65
CA ALA A 19 -21.68 4.74 -0.63
C ALA A 19 -20.41 5.09 -1.43
N GLU A 20 -20.54 5.77 -2.56
CA GLU A 20 -19.40 6.28 -3.34
C GLU A 20 -18.58 7.32 -2.57
N LYS A 21 -19.23 8.32 -1.97
CA LYS A 21 -18.57 9.32 -1.12
C LYS A 21 -17.84 8.69 0.06
N ILE A 22 -18.45 7.69 0.71
CA ILE A 22 -17.82 6.93 1.79
C ILE A 22 -16.63 6.14 1.27
N THR A 23 -16.77 5.54 0.09
CA THR A 23 -15.69 4.78 -0.57
C THR A 23 -14.49 5.65 -0.85
N GLN A 24 -14.67 6.83 -1.44
CA GLN A 24 -13.59 7.78 -1.69
C GLN A 24 -12.89 8.22 -0.40
N LYS A 25 -13.67 8.58 0.65
CA LYS A 25 -13.12 8.96 1.97
C LYS A 25 -12.32 7.82 2.60
N THR A 26 -12.82 6.59 2.52
CA THR A 26 -12.16 5.42 3.12
C THR A 26 -10.88 5.06 2.37
N ARG A 27 -10.87 5.12 1.04
CA ARG A 27 -9.67 4.94 0.21
C ARG A 27 -8.62 6.01 0.48
N SER A 28 -9.01 7.29 0.55
CA SER A 28 -8.11 8.39 0.91
C SER A 28 -7.52 8.18 2.31
N ARG A 29 -8.33 7.75 3.29
CA ARG A 29 -7.87 7.43 4.64
C ARG A 29 -6.86 6.26 4.64
N HIS A 30 -7.11 5.23 3.83
CA HIS A 30 -6.17 4.12 3.68
C HIS A 30 -4.85 4.54 3.03
N ALA A 31 -4.86 5.37 1.99
CA ALA A 31 -3.65 5.92 1.38
C ALA A 31 -2.80 6.70 2.41
N LYS A 32 -3.45 7.50 3.27
CA LYS A 32 -2.80 8.17 4.40
C LYS A 32 -2.25 7.17 5.42
N TRP A 33 -3.00 6.10 5.74
CA TRP A 33 -2.57 5.05 6.66
C TRP A 33 -1.34 4.30 6.15
N LEU A 34 -1.27 4.00 4.86
CA LEU A 34 -0.10 3.36 4.24
C LEU A 34 1.17 4.15 4.54
N VAL A 35 1.10 5.46 4.47
CA VAL A 35 2.24 6.33 4.73
C VAL A 35 2.50 6.47 6.23
N SER A 36 1.56 7.05 6.97
CA SER A 36 1.67 7.20 8.43
C SER A 36 0.31 7.48 9.06
N LEU A 37 0.10 6.95 10.26
CA LEU A 37 -1.09 7.27 11.09
C LEU A 37 -1.20 8.77 11.39
N LYS A 38 -0.08 9.50 11.49
CA LYS A 38 -0.06 10.95 11.75
C LYS A 38 -0.86 11.78 10.73
N TYR A 39 -1.05 11.27 9.50
CA TYR A 39 -1.82 11.95 8.46
C TYR A 39 -3.33 11.68 8.54
N ILE A 40 -3.76 10.74 9.37
CA ILE A 40 -5.17 10.43 9.63
C ILE A 40 -5.67 11.14 10.88
N LEU A 41 -4.83 11.19 11.91
CA LEU A 41 -5.16 11.79 13.19
C LEU A 41 -5.11 13.31 13.01
N ASP A 42 -6.21 13.99 13.32
CA ASP A 42 -6.20 15.43 13.45
C ASP A 42 -5.46 15.77 14.75
N GLN A 43 -4.55 16.75 14.69
CA GLN A 43 -3.78 17.18 15.87
C GLN A 43 -4.73 17.67 16.98
N SER A 44 -5.84 18.31 16.60
CA SER A 44 -6.87 18.72 17.55
C SER A 44 -7.52 17.54 18.29
N ASP A 45 -7.70 16.39 17.64
CA ASP A 45 -8.26 15.19 18.28
C ASP A 45 -7.25 14.57 19.26
N VAL A 46 -5.96 14.62 18.92
CA VAL A 46 -4.88 14.14 19.79
C VAL A 46 -4.75 15.05 21.02
N ASP A 47 -4.75 16.36 20.82
CA ASP A 47 -4.65 17.35 21.89
C ASP A 47 -5.88 17.29 22.81
N ASN A 48 -7.08 17.08 22.26
CA ASN A 48 -8.31 16.86 23.06
C ASN A 48 -8.26 15.55 23.84
N ALA A 49 -7.68 14.48 23.28
CA ALA A 49 -7.52 13.22 24.00
C ALA A 49 -6.53 13.36 25.16
N PHE A 50 -5.41 14.09 24.97
CA PHE A 50 -4.46 14.39 26.03
C PHE A 50 -5.03 15.36 27.07
N SER A 51 -5.82 16.36 26.66
CA SER A 51 -6.51 17.28 27.59
C SER A 51 -7.50 16.55 28.49
N ARG A 52 -8.27 15.60 27.93
CA ARG A 52 -9.17 14.75 28.73
C ARG A 52 -8.43 13.84 29.71
N GLN A 53 -7.25 13.34 29.35
CA GLN A 53 -6.39 12.61 30.27
C GLN A 53 -5.77 13.53 31.34
N SER A 54 -5.47 14.78 31.02
CA SER A 54 -4.94 15.73 32.00
C SER A 54 -5.97 16.18 33.02
N GLU A 55 -7.27 16.21 32.67
CA GLU A 55 -8.35 16.47 33.63
C GLU A 55 -8.41 15.42 34.75
N PHE A 56 -7.94 14.20 34.50
CA PHE A 56 -7.78 13.17 35.54
C PHE A 56 -6.48 13.31 36.36
N CYS A 57 -5.54 14.13 35.92
CA CYS A 57 -4.25 14.36 36.58
C CYS A 57 -4.15 15.72 37.29
N ASP A 58 -5.26 16.42 37.50
CA ASP A 58 -5.34 17.77 38.09
C ASP A 58 -4.77 17.87 39.53
N THR A 59 -4.42 16.75 40.14
CA THR A 59 -3.75 16.73 41.46
C THR A 59 -2.22 16.92 41.38
N VAL A 60 -1.63 16.95 40.19
CA VAL A 60 -0.17 17.01 39.98
C VAL A 60 0.29 18.28 39.26
N ILE A 61 -0.63 19.10 38.74
CA ILE A 61 -0.27 20.34 38.07
C ILE A 61 0.01 21.40 39.14
N LEU A 62 1.31 21.73 39.32
CA LEU A 62 1.72 22.94 40.00
C LEU A 62 0.93 24.12 39.43
N LYS A 63 0.27 24.91 40.32
CA LYS A 63 -0.49 26.09 39.90
C LYS A 63 0.39 26.95 38.99
N GLU A 64 -0.17 27.52 37.96
CA GLU A 64 0.53 28.36 36.96
C GLU A 64 1.38 29.44 37.63
N GLU A 65 0.97 29.93 38.81
CA GLU A 65 1.66 30.87 39.67
C GLU A 65 3.03 30.36 40.17
N GLU A 66 3.27 29.06 40.20
CA GLU A 66 4.53 28.45 40.65
C GLU A 66 5.50 28.16 39.51
N ARG A 67 5.10 28.35 38.26
CA ARG A 67 5.95 28.18 37.08
C ARG A 67 6.59 29.50 36.68
N ILE A 68 7.65 29.91 37.33
CA ILE A 68 8.52 30.98 36.83
C ILE A 68 9.31 30.40 35.64
N THR A 69 8.78 30.51 34.43
CA THR A 69 9.53 30.21 33.22
C THR A 69 10.49 31.36 32.91
N GLU A 70 11.61 31.09 32.22
CA GLU A 70 12.51 32.14 31.71
C GLU A 70 11.79 33.19 30.88
N ASN A 71 10.64 32.88 30.28
CA ASN A 71 9.77 33.78 29.52
C ASN A 71 9.01 34.80 30.40
N GLN A 72 8.94 34.62 31.71
CA GLN A 72 8.23 35.52 32.65
C GLN A 72 9.17 36.47 33.38
N ARG A 73 10.47 36.41 33.06
CA ARG A 73 11.44 37.36 33.59
C ARG A 73 11.06 38.78 33.10
N LEU A 74 10.97 39.73 34.01
CA LEU A 74 10.85 41.15 33.67
C LEU A 74 12.09 41.59 32.90
N LEU A 75 11.93 41.78 31.59
CA LEU A 75 12.98 42.25 30.70
C LEU A 75 13.10 43.78 30.82
N LEU A 76 14.32 44.29 30.80
CA LEU A 76 14.58 45.73 30.68
C LEU A 76 14.07 46.19 29.27
N GLU A 77 13.70 47.47 29.14
CA GLU A 77 13.16 48.00 27.88
C GLU A 77 14.05 47.72 26.64
N CYS A 78 15.37 47.82 26.83
CA CYS A 78 16.35 47.50 25.78
C CYS A 78 16.44 45.99 25.46
N GLU A 79 16.14 45.12 26.45
CA GLU A 79 16.04 43.67 26.22
C GLU A 79 14.74 43.30 25.53
N THR A 80 13.62 43.98 25.85
CA THR A 80 12.32 43.77 25.18
C THR A 80 12.38 44.08 23.69
N ALA A 81 13.02 45.16 23.29
CA ALA A 81 13.21 45.50 21.88
C ALA A 81 14.00 44.44 21.13
N LYS A 82 15.15 43.99 21.69
CA LYS A 82 15.96 42.93 21.10
C LYS A 82 15.25 41.56 21.02
N VAL A 83 14.47 41.21 22.05
CA VAL A 83 13.68 39.98 22.06
C VAL A 83 12.58 40.04 21.02
N GLN A 84 11.90 41.17 20.88
CA GLN A 84 10.87 41.35 19.83
C GLN A 84 11.47 41.30 18.43
N GLU A 85 12.62 41.92 18.21
CA GLU A 85 13.34 41.84 16.93
C GLU A 85 13.73 40.39 16.57
N ARG A 86 14.29 39.64 17.55
CA ARG A 86 14.63 38.22 17.38
C ARG A 86 13.39 37.36 17.10
N ARG A 87 12.25 37.62 17.77
CA ARG A 87 11.00 36.92 17.53
C ARG A 87 10.48 37.20 16.11
N LYS A 88 10.45 38.44 15.67
CA LYS A 88 10.06 38.81 14.30
C LYS A 88 10.95 38.11 13.26
N ALA A 89 12.27 38.16 13.44
CA ALA A 89 13.21 37.51 12.55
C ALA A 89 13.01 35.97 12.54
N ALA A 90 12.71 35.34 13.68
CA ALA A 90 12.41 33.92 13.77
C ALA A 90 11.07 33.57 13.07
N GLU A 91 10.04 34.38 13.24
CA GLU A 91 8.75 34.24 12.57
C GLU A 91 8.88 34.38 11.04
N GLU A 92 9.67 35.34 10.56
CA GLU A 92 9.95 35.52 9.13
C GLU A 92 10.70 34.29 8.57
N ARG A 93 11.74 33.81 9.25
CA ARG A 93 12.45 32.58 8.84
C ARG A 93 11.51 31.37 8.81
N GLN A 94 10.67 31.20 9.83
CA GLN A 94 9.69 30.11 9.86
C GLN A 94 8.68 30.22 8.72
N LYS A 95 8.26 31.43 8.38
CA LYS A 95 7.37 31.68 7.24
C LYS A 95 8.05 31.33 5.92
N VAL A 96 9.30 31.76 5.71
CA VAL A 96 10.09 31.40 4.52
C VAL A 96 10.23 29.88 4.45
N HIS A 97 10.66 29.22 5.53
CA HIS A 97 10.79 27.77 5.57
C HIS A 97 9.48 27.05 5.22
N LYS A 98 8.34 27.45 5.80
CA LYS A 98 7.03 26.89 5.52
C LYS A 98 6.65 27.02 4.05
N ASN A 99 6.89 28.18 3.45
CA ASN A 99 6.60 28.44 2.04
C ASN A 99 7.48 27.55 1.13
N VAL A 100 8.76 27.40 1.45
CA VAL A 100 9.70 26.57 0.70
C VAL A 100 9.30 25.10 0.80
N VAL A 101 8.92 24.61 1.98
CA VAL A 101 8.41 23.23 2.16
C VAL A 101 7.20 22.97 1.25
N GLN A 102 6.25 23.91 1.22
CA GLN A 102 5.06 23.77 0.37
C GLN A 102 5.39 23.83 -1.13
N ASP A 103 6.30 24.71 -1.52
CA ASP A 103 6.70 24.86 -2.93
C ASP A 103 7.44 23.59 -3.42
N ILE A 104 8.35 23.05 -2.61
CA ILE A 104 9.05 21.79 -2.91
C ILE A 104 8.06 20.63 -2.96
N ALA A 105 7.18 20.50 -1.98
CA ALA A 105 6.19 19.42 -1.94
C ALA A 105 5.31 19.43 -3.19
N LYS A 106 4.83 20.59 -3.60
CA LYS A 106 4.04 20.76 -4.82
C LYS A 106 4.83 20.40 -6.08
N HIS A 107 6.08 20.89 -6.18
CA HIS A 107 6.94 20.60 -7.31
C HIS A 107 7.30 19.12 -7.38
N ALA A 108 7.66 18.51 -6.24
CA ALA A 108 7.95 17.09 -6.15
C ALA A 108 6.75 16.22 -6.55
N GLN A 109 5.55 16.57 -6.08
CA GLN A 109 4.32 15.86 -6.47
C GLN A 109 4.11 15.93 -7.99
N GLN A 110 4.22 17.10 -8.60
CA GLN A 110 4.07 17.27 -10.06
C GLN A 110 5.15 16.52 -10.85
N SER A 111 6.41 16.61 -10.42
CA SER A 111 7.53 15.88 -11.01
C SER A 111 7.33 14.37 -10.95
N MET A 112 6.88 13.84 -9.79
CA MET A 112 6.56 12.41 -9.64
C MET A 112 5.43 11.97 -10.55
N LEU A 113 4.33 12.73 -10.64
CA LEU A 113 3.20 12.42 -11.50
C LEU A 113 3.62 12.32 -12.97
N SER A 114 4.42 13.29 -13.46
CA SER A 114 4.92 13.27 -14.83
C SER A 114 5.93 12.13 -15.04
N LYS A 115 7.01 12.09 -14.27
CA LYS A 115 8.12 11.13 -14.50
C LYS A 115 7.67 9.68 -14.39
N LEU A 116 6.85 9.33 -13.37
CA LEU A 116 6.35 7.95 -13.21
C LEU A 116 5.35 7.56 -14.32
N SER A 117 4.57 8.53 -14.82
CA SER A 117 3.66 8.29 -15.96
C SER A 117 4.42 7.97 -17.24
N ASP A 118 5.61 8.55 -17.43
CA ASP A 118 6.41 8.38 -18.65
C ASP A 118 7.32 7.15 -18.61
N MET A 119 7.64 6.63 -17.41
CA MET A 119 8.50 5.46 -17.24
C MET A 119 7.89 4.19 -17.85
N THR A 120 8.72 3.38 -18.49
CA THR A 120 8.39 2.02 -18.90
C THR A 120 8.24 1.09 -17.68
N THR A 121 7.61 -0.07 -17.86
CA THR A 121 7.45 -1.07 -16.79
C THR A 121 8.82 -1.51 -16.23
N MET A 122 9.82 -1.68 -17.09
CA MET A 122 11.18 -2.02 -16.66
C MET A 122 11.82 -0.91 -15.81
N GLN A 123 11.62 0.36 -16.16
CA GLN A 123 12.12 1.49 -15.38
C GLN A 123 11.39 1.60 -14.02
N LEU A 124 10.06 1.39 -14.01
CA LEU A 124 9.25 1.46 -12.79
C LEU A 124 9.67 0.43 -11.74
N PHE A 125 10.03 -0.77 -12.16
CA PHE A 125 10.30 -1.88 -11.24
C PHE A 125 11.78 -2.27 -11.18
N GLY A 126 12.64 -1.70 -12.06
CA GLY A 126 14.04 -2.10 -12.24
C GLY A 126 14.18 -3.52 -12.81
N ARG A 127 13.15 -4.32 -12.64
CA ARG A 127 13.01 -5.68 -13.10
C ARG A 127 11.51 -6.02 -13.12
N PHE A 128 11.03 -6.59 -14.22
CA PHE A 128 9.66 -7.11 -14.29
C PHE A 128 9.70 -8.63 -14.25
N PRO A 129 8.98 -9.28 -13.31
CA PRO A 129 8.94 -10.74 -13.24
C PRO A 129 8.29 -11.34 -14.48
N ASP A 130 8.72 -12.54 -14.87
CA ASP A 130 8.15 -13.24 -16.03
C ASP A 130 6.74 -13.80 -15.71
N PHE A 131 5.81 -12.87 -15.51
CA PHE A 131 4.39 -13.23 -15.35
C PHE A 131 3.80 -13.82 -16.62
N SER A 132 4.30 -13.47 -17.81
CA SER A 132 3.84 -14.01 -19.07
C SER A 132 4.05 -15.51 -19.12
N TYR A 133 5.25 -15.98 -18.80
CA TYR A 133 5.49 -17.40 -18.67
C TYR A 133 4.69 -18.03 -17.53
N PHE A 134 4.63 -17.39 -16.37
CA PHE A 134 3.88 -17.91 -15.21
C PHE A 134 2.40 -18.14 -15.57
N VAL A 135 1.71 -17.17 -16.17
CA VAL A 135 0.28 -17.32 -16.54
C VAL A 135 0.07 -18.36 -17.63
N SER A 136 1.05 -18.55 -18.50
CA SER A 136 0.97 -19.56 -19.58
C SER A 136 1.00 -20.99 -19.05
N VAL A 137 1.66 -21.23 -17.91
CA VAL A 137 1.88 -22.58 -17.36
C VAL A 137 1.05 -22.86 -16.11
N ALA A 138 0.96 -21.89 -15.17
CA ALA A 138 0.42 -22.10 -13.82
C ALA A 138 -1.06 -22.49 -13.77
N TYR A 139 -1.84 -22.05 -14.75
CA TYR A 139 -3.29 -22.33 -14.81
C TYR A 139 -3.67 -23.25 -15.96
N SER A 140 -2.68 -23.85 -16.61
CA SER A 140 -2.86 -24.83 -17.66
C SER A 140 -3.16 -26.22 -17.07
N PRO A 141 -4.04 -27.00 -17.69
CA PRO A 141 -4.26 -28.41 -17.30
C PRO A 141 -2.99 -29.29 -17.38
N SER A 142 -1.99 -28.83 -18.14
CA SER A 142 -0.71 -29.52 -18.32
C SER A 142 0.40 -29.03 -17.36
N LEU A 143 0.03 -28.36 -16.27
CA LEU A 143 1.00 -27.90 -15.27
C LEU A 143 1.77 -29.10 -14.67
N ASN A 144 3.09 -28.98 -14.64
CA ASN A 144 3.98 -29.96 -14.04
C ASN A 144 5.24 -29.29 -13.45
N PHE A 145 6.03 -30.08 -12.71
CA PHE A 145 7.25 -29.60 -12.07
C PHE A 145 8.28 -29.02 -13.05
N SER A 146 8.46 -29.65 -14.22
CA SER A 146 9.43 -29.21 -15.22
C SER A 146 9.10 -27.80 -15.74
N LYS A 147 7.82 -27.48 -15.95
CA LYS A 147 7.40 -26.14 -16.38
C LYS A 147 7.63 -25.09 -15.30
N LEU A 148 7.36 -25.43 -14.03
CA LEU A 148 7.62 -24.52 -12.89
C LEU A 148 9.10 -24.31 -12.65
N SER A 149 9.95 -25.30 -12.92
CA SER A 149 11.38 -25.18 -12.73
C SER A 149 12.05 -24.17 -13.69
N VAL A 150 11.51 -23.99 -14.88
CA VAL A 150 11.99 -22.97 -15.83
C VAL A 150 11.98 -21.59 -15.22
N LEU A 151 10.94 -21.24 -14.43
CA LEU A 151 10.87 -19.95 -13.73
C LEU A 151 12.03 -19.77 -12.76
N THR A 152 12.36 -20.80 -11.98
CA THR A 152 13.48 -20.73 -11.02
C THR A 152 14.85 -20.81 -11.69
N THR A 153 14.93 -21.37 -12.89
CA THR A 153 16.17 -21.39 -13.67
C THR A 153 16.46 -20.01 -14.25
N ASN A 154 15.43 -19.34 -14.77
CA ASN A 154 15.56 -18.03 -15.41
C ASN A 154 15.63 -16.88 -14.39
N ASP A 155 15.15 -17.08 -13.17
CA ASP A 155 15.07 -16.08 -12.12
C ASP A 155 15.83 -16.50 -10.86
N ASN A 156 17.08 -16.01 -10.72
CA ASN A 156 17.93 -16.30 -9.57
C ASN A 156 17.34 -15.80 -8.23
N GLN A 157 16.56 -14.72 -8.23
CA GLN A 157 15.94 -14.22 -7.00
C GLN A 157 14.76 -15.08 -6.59
N LEU A 158 13.92 -15.50 -7.54
CA LEU A 158 12.86 -16.47 -7.27
C LEU A 158 13.46 -17.79 -6.76
N LYS A 159 14.52 -18.31 -7.41
CA LYS A 159 15.27 -19.47 -6.96
C LYS A 159 15.70 -19.36 -5.49
N ASN A 160 16.37 -18.25 -5.15
CA ASN A 160 16.86 -18.02 -3.78
C ASN A 160 15.71 -17.88 -2.78
N ASN A 161 14.62 -17.21 -3.14
CA ASN A 161 13.44 -17.08 -2.30
C ASN A 161 12.76 -18.44 -2.04
N VAL A 162 12.67 -19.29 -3.07
CA VAL A 162 12.12 -20.66 -2.94
C VAL A 162 13.01 -21.50 -2.03
N LEU A 163 14.33 -21.50 -2.24
CA LEU A 163 15.28 -22.23 -1.38
C LEU A 163 15.23 -21.74 0.06
N ALA A 164 15.24 -20.42 0.29
CA ALA A 164 15.13 -19.85 1.63
C ALA A 164 13.83 -20.26 2.33
N LEU A 165 12.74 -20.36 1.58
CA LEU A 165 11.44 -20.76 2.11
C LEU A 165 11.44 -22.22 2.56
N VAL A 166 11.89 -23.16 1.70
CA VAL A 166 11.89 -24.60 2.01
C VAL A 166 12.98 -25.00 3.01
N ASN A 167 13.98 -24.16 3.20
CA ASN A 167 15.01 -24.37 4.24
C ASN A 167 14.60 -23.77 5.59
N ASN A 168 13.45 -23.06 5.66
CA ASN A 168 12.95 -22.50 6.90
C ASN A 168 12.16 -23.56 7.69
N PRO A 169 12.62 -23.96 8.91
CA PRO A 169 11.96 -25.01 9.69
C PRO A 169 10.49 -24.70 10.02
N LYS A 170 10.16 -23.43 10.30
CA LYS A 170 8.79 -23.01 10.60
C LYS A 170 7.88 -23.17 9.38
N PHE A 171 8.39 -22.91 8.19
CA PHE A 171 7.65 -23.11 6.95
C PHE A 171 7.45 -24.60 6.66
N CYS A 172 8.51 -25.42 6.77
CA CYS A 172 8.44 -26.87 6.56
C CYS A 172 7.39 -27.53 7.47
N SER A 173 7.38 -27.16 8.75
CA SER A 173 6.37 -27.64 9.69
C SER A 173 4.94 -27.32 9.24
N ARG A 174 4.71 -26.17 8.59
CA ARG A 174 3.39 -25.77 8.08
C ARG A 174 2.89 -26.66 6.94
N ILE A 175 3.78 -27.14 6.09
CA ILE A 175 3.46 -28.04 4.97
C ILE A 175 3.63 -29.51 5.33
N GLY A 176 3.81 -29.84 6.62
CA GLY A 176 3.96 -31.21 7.11
C GLY A 176 5.27 -31.90 6.67
N LYS A 177 6.32 -31.12 6.37
CA LYS A 177 7.62 -31.61 5.93
C LYS A 177 8.69 -31.35 6.98
N SER A 178 9.75 -32.19 6.99
CA SER A 178 10.95 -31.92 7.79
C SER A 178 11.85 -30.90 7.08
N ALA A 179 12.45 -30.00 7.84
CA ALA A 179 13.43 -29.05 7.31
C ALA A 179 14.66 -29.82 6.81
N ARG A 180 15.12 -29.50 5.61
CA ARG A 180 16.33 -30.01 4.97
C ARG A 180 17.11 -28.85 4.38
N ASN A 181 18.43 -28.94 4.35
CA ASN A 181 19.24 -27.92 3.68
C ASN A 181 19.30 -28.25 2.18
N LEU A 182 18.28 -27.78 1.44
CA LEU A 182 18.16 -28.01 0.01
C LEU A 182 18.92 -26.91 -0.74
N GLN A 183 19.72 -27.32 -1.74
CA GLN A 183 20.43 -26.42 -2.65
C GLN A 183 19.88 -26.50 -4.09
N ASP A 184 19.23 -27.61 -4.43
CA ASP A 184 18.64 -27.83 -5.74
C ASP A 184 17.22 -27.25 -5.81
N PRO A 185 16.95 -26.28 -6.69
CA PRO A 185 15.64 -25.68 -6.85
C PRO A 185 14.57 -26.65 -7.34
N MET A 186 14.95 -27.68 -8.12
CA MET A 186 13.99 -28.72 -8.58
C MET A 186 13.47 -29.52 -7.39
N VAL A 187 14.36 -29.93 -6.48
CA VAL A 187 13.99 -30.65 -5.26
C VAL A 187 13.16 -29.72 -4.34
N ALA A 188 13.49 -28.44 -4.29
CA ALA A 188 12.74 -27.46 -3.53
C ALA A 188 11.30 -27.30 -4.05
N ILE A 189 11.09 -27.18 -5.37
CA ILE A 189 9.76 -27.15 -6.01
C ILE A 189 9.00 -28.44 -5.74
N GLY A 190 9.67 -29.60 -5.85
CA GLY A 190 9.10 -30.89 -5.49
C GLY A 190 8.67 -30.98 -4.03
N THR A 191 9.41 -30.36 -3.13
CA THR A 191 9.07 -30.26 -1.71
C THR A 191 7.86 -29.38 -1.47
N LEU A 192 7.72 -28.25 -2.19
CA LEU A 192 6.56 -27.38 -2.11
C LEU A 192 5.29 -28.04 -2.66
N GLY A 193 5.42 -28.79 -3.76
CA GLY A 193 4.28 -29.28 -4.52
C GLY A 193 3.75 -28.24 -5.53
N VAL A 194 3.14 -28.72 -6.60
CA VAL A 194 2.66 -27.89 -7.71
C VAL A 194 1.62 -26.88 -7.28
N ASP A 195 0.67 -27.28 -6.43
CA ASP A 195 -0.42 -26.43 -5.95
C ASP A 195 0.11 -25.27 -5.11
N ASN A 196 1.05 -25.55 -4.20
CA ASN A 196 1.65 -24.50 -3.37
C ASN A 196 2.56 -23.58 -4.20
N CYS A 197 3.20 -24.06 -5.25
CA CYS A 197 3.95 -23.21 -6.18
C CYS A 197 3.02 -22.22 -6.90
N SER A 198 1.86 -22.66 -7.36
CA SER A 198 0.87 -21.80 -8.01
C SER A 198 0.37 -20.66 -7.08
N LEU A 199 0.34 -20.90 -5.77
CA LEU A 199 -0.02 -19.91 -4.76
C LEU A 199 1.14 -18.97 -4.40
N LEU A 200 2.35 -19.52 -4.26
CA LEU A 200 3.47 -18.77 -3.68
C LEU A 200 4.31 -18.02 -4.72
N PHE A 201 4.43 -18.53 -5.95
CA PHE A 201 5.31 -17.95 -6.95
C PHE A 201 4.98 -16.50 -7.27
N PRO A 202 3.70 -16.07 -7.52
CA PRO A 202 3.42 -14.67 -7.78
C PRO A 202 3.93 -13.74 -6.67
N ILE A 203 3.80 -14.17 -5.42
CA ILE A 203 4.25 -13.41 -4.24
C ILE A 203 5.77 -13.39 -4.13
N LEU A 204 6.43 -14.53 -4.35
CA LEU A 204 7.87 -14.64 -4.30
C LEU A 204 8.56 -13.88 -5.44
N MET A 205 7.93 -13.79 -6.60
CA MET A 205 8.40 -13.04 -7.76
C MET A 205 8.40 -11.52 -7.52
N VAL A 206 7.42 -10.99 -6.78
CA VAL A 206 7.32 -9.55 -6.52
C VAL A 206 8.04 -9.11 -5.25
N LYS A 207 8.34 -10.02 -4.32
CA LYS A 207 9.01 -9.70 -3.06
C LYS A 207 10.32 -8.90 -3.25
N PRO A 208 11.20 -9.25 -4.22
CA PRO A 208 12.44 -8.52 -4.44
C PRO A 208 12.27 -7.13 -5.06
N ILE A 209 11.09 -6.83 -5.61
CA ILE A 209 10.82 -5.53 -6.26
C ILE A 209 10.69 -4.44 -5.20
N LEU A 210 10.10 -4.74 -4.06
CA LEU A 210 9.89 -3.76 -2.99
C LEU A 210 11.21 -3.43 -2.29
N ARG A 211 11.55 -2.15 -2.21
CA ARG A 211 12.73 -1.66 -1.50
C ARG A 211 12.47 -1.59 0.00
N TRP A 212 12.91 -2.61 0.74
CA TRP A 212 12.65 -2.76 2.19
C TRP A 212 13.51 -1.85 3.07
N HIS A 213 14.65 -1.39 2.57
CA HIS A 213 15.68 -0.73 3.37
C HIS A 213 15.90 0.75 3.00
N ASP A 214 15.02 1.32 2.17
CA ASP A 214 15.07 2.75 1.89
C ASP A 214 14.83 3.56 3.17
N PRO A 215 15.72 4.49 3.56
CA PRO A 215 15.63 5.19 4.84
C PRO A 215 14.33 5.96 5.03
N VAL A 216 13.78 6.53 3.95
CA VAL A 216 12.59 7.38 3.97
C VAL A 216 11.32 6.53 3.99
N THR A 217 11.28 5.47 3.17
CA THR A 217 10.06 4.67 2.95
C THR A 217 10.03 3.33 3.67
N LYS A 218 11.06 2.99 4.47
CA LYS A 218 11.16 1.70 5.18
C LYS A 218 9.95 1.35 6.05
N SER A 219 9.25 2.34 6.60
CA SER A 219 8.05 2.13 7.42
C SER A 219 6.80 1.83 6.58
N ILE A 220 6.84 2.14 5.28
CA ILE A 220 5.74 1.94 4.33
C ILE A 220 5.78 0.53 3.74
N ALA A 221 6.98 0.02 3.45
CA ALA A 221 7.18 -1.28 2.81
C ALA A 221 6.42 -2.45 3.49
N PRO A 222 6.47 -2.63 4.83
CA PRO A 222 5.71 -3.69 5.50
C PRO A 222 4.18 -3.54 5.33
N LYS A 223 3.67 -2.31 5.31
CA LYS A 223 2.23 -2.04 5.13
C LYS A 223 1.78 -2.34 3.71
N LEU A 224 2.57 -1.97 2.70
CA LEU A 224 2.32 -2.33 1.32
C LEU A 224 2.33 -3.84 1.12
N TRP A 225 3.29 -4.52 1.73
CA TRP A 225 3.38 -5.97 1.69
C TRP A 225 2.16 -6.64 2.34
N GLN A 226 1.74 -6.16 3.51
CA GLN A 226 0.52 -6.64 4.18
C GLN A 226 -0.72 -6.42 3.31
N HIS A 227 -0.85 -5.24 2.70
CA HIS A 227 -1.96 -4.92 1.80
C HIS A 227 -1.99 -5.85 0.58
N LEU A 228 -0.83 -6.12 -0.03
CA LEU A 228 -0.71 -7.08 -1.14
C LEU A 228 -1.15 -8.48 -0.71
N ILE A 229 -0.62 -9.01 0.39
CA ILE A 229 -0.95 -10.37 0.87
C ILE A 229 -2.44 -10.49 1.18
N LEU A 230 -3.01 -9.50 1.86
CA LEU A 230 -4.46 -9.49 2.16
C LEU A 230 -5.28 -9.47 0.89
N THR A 231 -5.00 -8.56 -0.04
CA THR A 231 -5.75 -8.46 -1.30
C THR A 231 -5.64 -9.76 -2.10
N ALA A 232 -4.44 -10.31 -2.25
CA ALA A 232 -4.21 -11.54 -2.99
C ALA A 232 -4.94 -12.73 -2.37
N ASN A 233 -4.75 -12.96 -1.08
CA ASN A 233 -5.33 -14.14 -0.42
C ASN A 233 -6.86 -14.02 -0.28
N VAL A 234 -7.39 -12.84 0.01
CA VAL A 234 -8.85 -12.65 0.08
C VAL A 234 -9.50 -12.83 -1.29
N THR A 235 -8.87 -12.37 -2.38
CA THR A 235 -9.37 -12.67 -3.74
C THR A 235 -9.46 -14.18 -3.95
N ARG A 236 -8.42 -14.94 -3.61
CA ARG A 236 -8.44 -16.40 -3.68
C ARG A 236 -9.56 -17.01 -2.85
N LEU A 237 -9.70 -16.59 -1.58
CA LEU A 237 -10.73 -17.10 -0.68
C LEU A 237 -12.15 -16.83 -1.21
N ARG A 238 -12.39 -15.66 -1.80
CA ARG A 238 -13.68 -15.34 -2.39
C ARG A 238 -13.98 -16.20 -3.62
N LEU A 239 -12.99 -16.44 -4.48
CA LEU A 239 -13.14 -17.34 -5.63
C LEU A 239 -13.40 -18.78 -5.18
N GLU A 240 -12.73 -19.24 -4.13
CA GLU A 240 -12.93 -20.58 -3.54
C GLU A 240 -14.36 -20.72 -2.99
N GLN A 241 -14.85 -19.72 -2.23
CA GLN A 241 -16.21 -19.71 -1.70
C GLN A 241 -17.29 -19.69 -2.78
N ALA A 242 -17.01 -19.01 -3.91
CA ALA A 242 -17.89 -18.96 -5.07
C ALA A 242 -17.84 -20.25 -5.93
N GLY A 243 -16.98 -21.20 -5.61
CA GLY A 243 -16.81 -22.45 -6.36
C GLY A 243 -16.15 -22.28 -7.73
N VAL A 244 -15.35 -21.22 -7.91
CA VAL A 244 -14.58 -21.01 -9.15
C VAL A 244 -13.51 -22.08 -9.29
N LYS A 245 -13.38 -22.66 -10.48
CA LYS A 245 -12.53 -23.83 -10.76
C LYS A 245 -11.05 -23.68 -10.34
N ASN A 246 -10.48 -22.48 -10.53
CA ASN A 246 -9.07 -22.21 -10.25
C ASN A 246 -8.95 -20.99 -9.30
N PRO A 247 -9.30 -21.13 -8.00
CA PRO A 247 -9.28 -20.00 -7.07
C PRO A 247 -7.88 -19.43 -6.83
N GLN A 248 -6.80 -20.19 -7.11
CA GLN A 248 -5.39 -19.78 -7.02
C GLN A 248 -5.11 -18.55 -7.91
N GLN A 249 -5.85 -18.35 -9.00
CA GLN A 249 -5.78 -17.16 -9.84
C GLN A 249 -5.96 -15.85 -9.04
N GLY A 250 -6.71 -15.91 -7.94
CA GLY A 250 -6.93 -14.78 -7.06
C GLY A 250 -5.64 -14.22 -6.45
N ILE A 251 -4.63 -15.06 -6.23
CA ILE A 251 -3.33 -14.60 -5.73
C ILE A 251 -2.67 -13.68 -6.76
N LEU A 252 -2.57 -14.11 -8.02
CA LEU A 252 -1.95 -13.29 -9.05
C LEU A 252 -2.75 -12.02 -9.34
N LEU A 253 -4.10 -12.09 -9.35
CA LEU A 253 -4.96 -10.91 -9.49
C LEU A 253 -4.65 -9.84 -8.43
N GLY A 254 -4.59 -10.24 -7.16
CA GLY A 254 -4.27 -9.31 -6.09
C GLY A 254 -2.84 -8.76 -6.16
N VAL A 255 -1.87 -9.59 -6.55
CA VAL A 255 -0.49 -9.16 -6.76
C VAL A 255 -0.39 -8.10 -7.85
N LEU A 256 -0.91 -8.39 -9.06
CA LEU A 256 -0.85 -7.45 -10.19
C LEU A 256 -1.59 -6.14 -9.91
N ARG A 257 -2.71 -6.20 -9.15
CA ARG A 257 -3.49 -5.01 -8.79
C ARG A 257 -2.77 -4.09 -7.82
N THR A 258 -1.92 -4.64 -6.95
CA THR A 258 -1.31 -3.88 -5.85
C THR A 258 0.15 -3.50 -6.08
N MET A 259 0.86 -4.15 -7.00
CA MET A 259 2.30 -3.93 -7.18
C MET A 259 2.65 -2.53 -7.73
N SER A 260 1.72 -1.82 -8.35
CA SER A 260 1.92 -0.43 -8.78
C SER A 260 2.32 0.50 -7.63
N HIS A 261 1.83 0.24 -6.42
CA HIS A 261 2.24 0.98 -5.22
C HIS A 261 3.74 0.82 -4.91
N PHE A 262 4.33 -0.34 -5.24
CA PHE A 262 5.77 -0.56 -5.06
C PHE A 262 6.60 0.37 -5.95
N ALA A 263 6.18 0.56 -7.21
CA ALA A 263 6.84 1.48 -8.12
C ALA A 263 6.85 2.90 -7.56
N ILE A 264 5.69 3.39 -7.09
CA ILE A 264 5.56 4.75 -6.54
C ILE A 264 6.48 4.94 -5.33
N VAL A 265 6.42 4.00 -4.37
CA VAL A 265 7.19 4.11 -3.12
C VAL A 265 8.69 3.92 -3.35
N ASN A 266 9.08 3.04 -4.26
CA ASN A 266 10.48 2.80 -4.59
C ASN A 266 11.20 4.01 -5.21
N HIS A 267 10.46 4.82 -5.98
CA HIS A 267 11.02 6.00 -6.65
C HIS A 267 10.87 7.28 -5.83
N PHE A 268 10.14 7.25 -4.72
CA PHE A 268 9.80 8.44 -3.96
C PHE A 268 11.02 9.24 -3.52
N SER A 269 11.98 8.60 -2.83
CA SER A 269 13.14 9.30 -2.26
C SER A 269 13.95 10.00 -3.35
N GLN A 270 14.28 9.28 -4.42
CA GLN A 270 15.07 9.83 -5.52
C GLN A 270 14.34 10.99 -6.22
N LEU A 271 13.06 10.80 -6.57
CA LEU A 271 12.31 11.83 -7.28
C LEU A 271 12.04 13.07 -6.43
N PHE A 272 11.93 12.90 -5.11
CA PHE A 272 11.81 14.03 -4.18
C PHE A 272 13.13 14.81 -4.11
N GLU A 273 14.26 14.12 -3.99
CA GLU A 273 15.59 14.73 -3.97
C GLU A 273 15.89 15.45 -5.29
N ASP A 274 15.56 14.84 -6.43
CA ASP A 274 15.70 15.49 -7.75
C ASP A 274 14.90 16.80 -7.82
N ALA A 275 13.65 16.79 -7.37
CA ALA A 275 12.79 17.98 -7.35
C ALA A 275 13.32 19.06 -6.38
N GLN A 276 13.88 18.65 -5.25
CA GLN A 276 14.53 19.56 -4.30
C GLN A 276 15.74 20.24 -4.94
N VAL A 277 16.60 19.50 -5.64
CA VAL A 277 17.77 20.03 -6.35
C VAL A 277 17.33 21.00 -7.45
N GLU A 278 16.30 20.66 -8.24
CA GLU A 278 15.75 21.55 -9.26
C GLU A 278 15.27 22.88 -8.64
N LYS A 279 14.61 22.85 -7.48
CA LYS A 279 14.16 24.05 -6.76
C LYS A 279 15.32 24.86 -6.19
N MET A 280 16.33 24.20 -5.64
CA MET A 280 17.55 24.87 -5.18
C MET A 280 18.22 25.66 -6.31
N GLN A 281 18.34 25.08 -7.49
CA GLN A 281 18.89 25.75 -8.67
C GLN A 281 18.06 26.98 -9.05
N GLN A 282 16.74 26.85 -9.09
CA GLN A 282 15.82 27.97 -9.38
C GLN A 282 15.97 29.12 -8.37
N TYR A 283 16.03 28.82 -7.05
CA TYR A 283 16.22 29.85 -6.03
C TYR A 283 17.59 30.53 -6.16
N ARG A 284 18.64 29.78 -6.49
CA ARG A 284 19.98 30.34 -6.75
C ARG A 284 20.01 31.28 -7.95
N GLU A 285 19.38 30.92 -9.07
CA GLU A 285 19.29 31.74 -10.28
C GLU A 285 18.48 33.03 -10.04
N GLN A 286 17.46 32.95 -9.18
CA GLN A 286 16.64 34.08 -8.77
C GLN A 286 17.26 34.94 -7.65
N ASN A 287 18.47 34.64 -7.19
CA ASN A 287 19.13 35.29 -6.04
C ASN A 287 18.34 35.23 -4.71
N ARG A 288 17.46 34.25 -4.55
CA ARG A 288 16.65 34.00 -3.35
C ARG A 288 17.46 33.19 -2.33
N ARG A 289 18.38 33.82 -1.63
CA ARG A 289 19.35 33.14 -0.76
C ARG A 289 18.71 32.47 0.45
N GLU A 290 17.74 33.10 1.08
CA GLU A 290 17.07 32.53 2.27
C GLU A 290 16.33 31.25 1.92
N GLU A 291 15.60 31.25 0.80
CA GLU A 291 14.88 30.07 0.33
C GLU A 291 15.84 28.97 -0.14
N TYR A 292 16.97 29.34 -0.75
CA TYR A 292 18.00 28.38 -1.12
C TYR A 292 18.54 27.62 0.10
N TYR A 293 18.89 28.32 1.19
CA TYR A 293 19.34 27.67 2.41
C TYR A 293 18.24 26.89 3.11
N ALA A 294 17.03 27.44 3.19
CA ALA A 294 15.88 26.73 3.74
C ALA A 294 15.59 25.41 2.96
N CYS A 295 15.74 25.45 1.62
CA CYS A 295 15.56 24.28 0.78
C CYS A 295 16.56 23.16 1.10
N ALA A 296 17.82 23.51 1.39
CA ALA A 296 18.88 22.54 1.71
C ALA A 296 18.63 21.78 3.03
N GLU A 297 17.84 22.34 3.93
CA GLU A 297 17.52 21.74 5.25
C GLU A 297 16.28 20.83 5.21
N ILE A 298 15.54 20.80 4.08
CA ILE A 298 14.29 20.04 3.98
C ILE A 298 14.57 18.56 3.80
N THR A 299 13.92 17.76 4.61
CA THR A 299 13.87 16.30 4.45
C THR A 299 12.65 15.88 3.62
N PRO A 300 12.70 14.73 2.92
CA PRO A 300 11.59 14.26 2.10
C PRO A 300 10.26 14.20 2.86
N ASP A 301 9.26 14.93 2.36
CA ASP A 301 7.93 15.00 2.97
C ASP A 301 7.00 13.93 2.38
N LEU A 302 6.73 12.91 3.19
CA LEU A 302 5.83 11.81 2.82
C LEU A 302 4.35 12.24 2.68
N SER A 303 3.98 13.47 3.06
CA SER A 303 2.59 13.94 3.01
C SER A 303 2.00 13.98 1.60
N ILE A 304 2.85 14.10 0.58
CA ILE A 304 2.43 14.10 -0.83
C ILE A 304 2.11 12.70 -1.37
N LEU A 305 2.68 11.66 -0.75
CA LEU A 305 2.62 10.29 -1.27
C LEU A 305 1.21 9.71 -1.38
N PRO A 306 0.26 9.95 -0.44
CA PRO A 306 -1.12 9.51 -0.59
C PRO A 306 -1.80 10.02 -1.85
N ASN A 307 -1.54 11.28 -2.24
CA ASN A 307 -2.09 11.87 -3.46
C ASN A 307 -1.46 11.26 -4.71
N VAL A 308 -0.13 11.07 -4.71
CA VAL A 308 0.59 10.43 -5.82
C VAL A 308 0.10 8.99 -6.04
N ILE A 309 -0.12 8.23 -4.97
CA ILE A 309 -0.70 6.88 -5.06
C ILE A 309 -2.10 6.96 -5.70
N HIS A 310 -2.96 7.85 -5.22
CA HIS A 310 -4.33 7.98 -5.71
C HIS A 310 -4.39 8.31 -7.21
N GLU A 311 -3.55 9.23 -7.67
CA GLU A 311 -3.51 9.68 -9.06
C GLU A 311 -2.91 8.64 -10.03
N LEU A 312 -1.89 7.89 -9.58
CA LEU A 312 -1.11 7.04 -10.47
C LEU A 312 -1.47 5.55 -10.41
N GLU A 313 -2.13 5.07 -9.34
CA GLU A 313 -2.33 3.62 -9.14
C GLU A 313 -3.03 2.95 -10.34
N VAL A 314 -4.03 3.60 -10.91
CA VAL A 314 -4.79 3.06 -12.06
C VAL A 314 -3.91 3.00 -13.30
N GLN A 315 -3.26 4.10 -13.63
CA GLN A 315 -2.41 4.19 -14.83
C GLN A 315 -1.25 3.20 -14.78
N LEU A 316 -0.54 3.13 -13.64
CA LEU A 316 0.59 2.21 -13.50
C LEU A 316 0.14 0.75 -13.47
N THR A 317 -1.01 0.43 -12.88
CA THR A 317 -1.57 -0.92 -12.93
C THR A 317 -1.94 -1.30 -14.36
N ARG A 318 -2.46 -0.38 -15.18
CA ARG A 318 -2.70 -0.64 -16.62
C ARG A 318 -1.42 -1.01 -17.37
N LYS A 319 -0.30 -0.33 -17.08
CA LYS A 319 1.01 -0.69 -17.66
C LYS A 319 1.41 -2.12 -17.26
N VAL A 320 1.24 -2.48 -15.99
CA VAL A 320 1.50 -3.84 -15.50
C VAL A 320 0.64 -4.88 -16.23
N VAL A 321 -0.66 -4.62 -16.40
CA VAL A 321 -1.59 -5.53 -17.08
C VAL A 321 -1.25 -5.67 -18.56
N ALA A 322 -0.81 -4.59 -19.21
CA ALA A 322 -0.43 -4.58 -20.62
C ALA A 322 0.88 -5.33 -20.89
N GLU A 323 1.80 -5.38 -19.91
CA GLU A 323 3.08 -6.08 -20.04
C GLU A 323 2.95 -7.61 -20.00
N VAL A 324 1.86 -8.14 -19.43
CA VAL A 324 1.63 -9.59 -19.32
C VAL A 324 1.01 -10.12 -20.60
N GLU A 325 1.62 -11.16 -21.18
CA GLU A 325 1.05 -11.92 -22.31
C GLU A 325 -0.01 -12.91 -21.79
N TRP A 326 -1.26 -12.61 -22.06
CA TRP A 326 -2.40 -13.38 -21.58
C TRP A 326 -2.75 -14.51 -22.55
N THR A 327 -2.99 -15.71 -22.01
CA THR A 327 -3.47 -16.87 -22.77
C THR A 327 -5.00 -16.92 -22.74
N GLN A 328 -5.61 -17.74 -23.62
CA GLN A 328 -7.06 -17.96 -23.61
C GLN A 328 -7.61 -18.39 -22.23
N PHE A 329 -6.83 -19.08 -21.42
CA PHE A 329 -7.23 -19.52 -20.08
C PHE A 329 -7.14 -18.43 -19.03
N THR A 330 -6.39 -17.37 -19.30
CA THR A 330 -6.12 -16.27 -18.36
C THR A 330 -6.69 -14.93 -18.80
N ILE A 331 -7.27 -14.82 -20.00
CA ILE A 331 -8.04 -13.63 -20.44
C ILE A 331 -9.10 -13.21 -19.41
N PRO A 332 -9.86 -14.12 -18.75
CA PRO A 332 -10.80 -13.71 -17.71
C PRO A 332 -10.15 -12.94 -16.55
N MET A 333 -8.89 -13.25 -16.22
CA MET A 333 -8.13 -12.51 -15.21
C MET A 333 -7.76 -11.10 -15.69
N LYS A 334 -7.34 -10.97 -16.96
CA LYS A 334 -7.11 -9.66 -17.58
C LYS A 334 -8.36 -8.80 -17.53
N ASN A 335 -9.50 -9.36 -17.94
CA ASN A 335 -10.77 -8.66 -17.94
C ASN A 335 -11.16 -8.23 -16.53
N ALA A 336 -11.00 -9.08 -15.52
CA ALA A 336 -11.27 -8.75 -14.13
C ALA A 336 -10.42 -7.57 -13.61
N LEU A 337 -9.15 -7.48 -14.01
CA LEU A 337 -8.29 -6.34 -13.70
C LEU A 337 -8.77 -5.07 -14.41
N LEU A 338 -9.15 -5.18 -15.68
CA LEU A 338 -9.66 -4.03 -16.45
C LEU A 338 -11.02 -3.56 -15.90
N GLU A 339 -11.94 -4.46 -15.56
CA GLU A 339 -13.21 -4.15 -14.89
C GLU A 339 -12.99 -3.34 -13.61
N ASP A 340 -11.95 -3.68 -12.83
CA ASP A 340 -11.62 -2.94 -11.62
C ASP A 340 -11.02 -1.56 -11.93
N LEU A 341 -10.13 -1.48 -12.89
CA LEU A 341 -9.48 -0.23 -13.30
C LEU A 341 -10.46 0.74 -14.00
N ASP A 342 -11.46 0.22 -14.70
CA ASP A 342 -12.52 0.98 -15.35
C ASP A 342 -13.69 1.31 -14.40
N GLN A 343 -13.58 0.88 -13.14
CA GLN A 343 -14.59 1.10 -12.09
C GLN A 343 -15.98 0.58 -12.48
N VAL A 344 -16.04 -0.52 -13.25
CA VAL A 344 -17.30 -1.18 -13.60
C VAL A 344 -18.09 -1.51 -12.33
N PRO A 345 -19.41 -1.26 -12.27
CA PRO A 345 -20.23 -1.64 -11.12
C PRO A 345 -20.10 -3.14 -10.78
N VAL A 346 -20.00 -3.48 -9.51
CA VAL A 346 -19.71 -4.88 -9.08
C VAL A 346 -20.77 -5.88 -9.56
N LEU A 347 -22.00 -5.43 -9.74
CA LEU A 347 -23.10 -6.26 -10.28
C LEU A 347 -22.88 -6.67 -11.74
N GLU A 348 -22.08 -5.93 -12.49
CA GLU A 348 -21.79 -6.15 -13.91
C GLU A 348 -20.44 -6.84 -14.13
N ARG A 349 -19.66 -7.03 -13.05
CA ARG A 349 -18.33 -7.65 -13.13
C ARG A 349 -18.40 -9.17 -13.26
N SER A 350 -17.36 -9.70 -13.87
CA SER A 350 -17.07 -11.13 -13.80
C SER A 350 -16.88 -11.62 -12.34
N PRO A 351 -17.03 -12.92 -12.06
CA PRO A 351 -16.77 -13.45 -10.72
C PRO A 351 -15.37 -13.11 -10.19
N GLN A 352 -14.35 -13.09 -11.06
CA GLN A 352 -12.99 -12.69 -10.72
C GLN A 352 -12.90 -11.20 -10.38
N GLY A 353 -13.56 -10.33 -11.14
CA GLY A 353 -13.61 -8.89 -10.91
C GLY A 353 -14.37 -8.53 -9.62
N ALA A 354 -15.50 -9.20 -9.36
CA ALA A 354 -16.25 -9.02 -8.12
C ALA A 354 -15.44 -9.48 -6.89
N ALA A 355 -14.78 -10.65 -6.96
CA ALA A 355 -13.92 -11.16 -5.91
C ALA A 355 -12.74 -10.21 -5.62
N LEU A 356 -12.12 -9.64 -6.67
CA LEU A 356 -11.03 -8.67 -6.53
C LEU A 356 -11.50 -7.38 -5.86
N ALA A 357 -12.66 -6.82 -6.24
CA ALA A 357 -13.23 -5.63 -5.61
C ALA A 357 -13.51 -5.85 -4.13
N GLN A 358 -14.11 -6.99 -3.78
CA GLN A 358 -14.38 -7.38 -2.40
C GLN A 358 -13.10 -7.57 -1.59
N ALA A 359 -12.07 -8.15 -2.20
CA ALA A 359 -10.77 -8.35 -1.55
C ALA A 359 -10.05 -7.04 -1.24
N GLN A 360 -10.06 -6.09 -2.16
CA GLN A 360 -9.51 -4.75 -1.92
C GLN A 360 -10.28 -4.05 -0.78
N ALA A 361 -11.61 -4.10 -0.83
CA ALA A 361 -12.43 -3.52 0.22
C ALA A 361 -12.14 -4.17 1.59
N TYR A 362 -12.00 -5.49 1.64
CA TYR A 362 -11.64 -6.19 2.87
C TYR A 362 -10.24 -5.81 3.38
N ALA A 363 -9.23 -5.78 2.50
CA ALA A 363 -7.86 -5.46 2.87
C ALA A 363 -7.76 -4.03 3.45
N ILE A 364 -8.45 -3.06 2.86
CA ILE A 364 -8.53 -1.68 3.36
C ILE A 364 -9.24 -1.65 4.72
N PHE A 365 -10.37 -2.35 4.84
CA PHE A 365 -11.11 -2.44 6.10
C PHE A 365 -10.26 -3.06 7.21
N ASP A 366 -9.68 -4.24 7.00
CA ASP A 366 -8.92 -4.99 8.00
C ASP A 366 -7.71 -4.19 8.52
N THR A 367 -7.02 -3.48 7.64
CA THR A 367 -5.86 -2.68 8.01
C THR A 367 -6.24 -1.44 8.82
N LEU A 368 -7.30 -0.73 8.43
CA LEU A 368 -7.80 0.44 9.16
C LEU A 368 -8.48 0.06 10.48
N ASP A 369 -9.24 -1.02 10.51
CA ASP A 369 -9.94 -1.54 11.69
C ASP A 369 -8.95 -1.96 12.78
N ARG A 370 -7.94 -2.76 12.43
CA ARG A 370 -6.87 -3.17 13.36
C ARG A 370 -6.06 -2.00 13.89
N SER A 371 -5.99 -0.90 13.16
CA SER A 371 -5.30 0.32 13.57
C SER A 371 -6.22 1.29 14.33
N GLY A 372 -7.49 0.93 14.58
CA GLY A 372 -8.46 1.75 15.29
C GLY A 372 -8.89 3.03 14.55
N VAL A 373 -8.64 3.10 13.23
CA VAL A 373 -8.93 4.31 12.43
C VAL A 373 -10.00 4.10 11.36
N PHE A 374 -10.65 2.96 11.34
CA PHE A 374 -11.83 2.75 10.51
C PHE A 374 -13.06 3.40 11.15
N VAL A 375 -13.90 4.05 10.35
CA VAL A 375 -15.14 4.67 10.84
C VAL A 375 -16.26 3.62 10.80
N GLU A 376 -16.65 3.07 11.95
CA GLU A 376 -17.64 1.98 12.04
C GLU A 376 -18.97 2.28 11.35
N LYS A 377 -19.45 3.53 11.39
CA LYS A 377 -20.66 3.97 10.69
C LYS A 377 -20.57 3.83 9.16
N HIS A 378 -19.37 3.77 8.62
CA HIS A 378 -19.13 3.59 7.18
C HIS A 378 -19.22 2.13 6.73
N LYS A 379 -19.10 1.17 7.64
CA LYS A 379 -18.98 -0.26 7.34
C LYS A 379 -20.12 -0.84 6.50
N PRO A 380 -21.42 -0.56 6.80
CA PRO A 380 -22.50 -1.07 5.96
C PRO A 380 -22.43 -0.59 4.51
N PHE A 381 -22.17 0.70 4.32
CA PHE A 381 -22.07 1.32 2.99
C PHE A 381 -20.83 0.85 2.22
N TRP A 382 -19.71 0.71 2.94
CA TRP A 382 -18.43 0.25 2.40
C TRP A 382 -18.54 -1.14 1.78
N PHE A 383 -19.15 -2.10 2.48
CA PHE A 383 -19.32 -3.45 1.97
C PHE A 383 -20.52 -3.60 1.03
N ALA A 384 -21.56 -2.77 1.17
CA ALA A 384 -22.64 -2.70 0.20
C ALA A 384 -22.16 -2.27 -1.19
N ASN A 385 -21.25 -1.30 -1.27
CA ASN A 385 -20.66 -0.84 -2.53
C ASN A 385 -19.97 -1.95 -3.33
N VAL A 386 -19.41 -2.95 -2.65
CA VAL A 386 -18.79 -4.13 -3.28
C VAL A 386 -19.68 -5.38 -3.21
N GLN A 387 -20.94 -5.23 -2.86
CA GLN A 387 -21.93 -6.33 -2.79
C GLN A 387 -21.46 -7.53 -1.96
N MET A 388 -20.67 -7.30 -0.89
CA MET A 388 -20.11 -8.37 -0.06
C MET A 388 -21.15 -8.88 0.94
N PRO A 389 -21.46 -10.20 0.93
CA PRO A 389 -22.36 -10.79 1.94
C PRO A 389 -21.75 -10.71 3.36
N PRO A 390 -22.56 -10.44 4.40
CA PRO A 390 -22.09 -10.39 5.79
C PRO A 390 -21.42 -11.70 6.24
N GLU A 391 -21.95 -12.85 5.82
CA GLU A 391 -21.42 -14.17 6.14
C GLU A 391 -20.02 -14.37 5.56
N ALA A 392 -19.74 -13.76 4.40
CA ALA A 392 -18.45 -13.84 3.76
C ALA A 392 -17.37 -13.10 4.57
N LEU A 393 -17.72 -12.00 5.23
CA LEU A 393 -16.78 -11.28 6.11
C LEU A 393 -16.31 -12.15 7.26
N GLN A 394 -17.25 -12.86 7.91
CA GLN A 394 -16.91 -13.77 9.02
C GLN A 394 -16.05 -14.94 8.53
N GLN A 395 -16.44 -15.58 7.42
CA GLN A 395 -15.69 -16.68 6.84
C GLN A 395 -14.26 -16.30 6.44
N ILE A 396 -14.04 -15.06 5.92
CA ILE A 396 -12.70 -14.56 5.61
C ILE A 396 -11.89 -14.38 6.90
N ARG A 397 -12.47 -13.80 7.95
CA ARG A 397 -11.80 -13.58 9.23
C ARG A 397 -11.37 -14.91 9.87
N ASP A 398 -12.23 -15.91 9.85
CA ASP A 398 -11.97 -17.23 10.43
C ASP A 398 -10.81 -17.96 9.73
N LYS A 399 -10.58 -17.67 8.45
CA LYS A 399 -9.45 -18.20 7.66
C LYS A 399 -8.14 -17.42 7.82
N HIS A 400 -8.05 -16.45 8.72
CA HIS A 400 -6.84 -15.65 8.97
C HIS A 400 -6.18 -15.14 7.67
N PRO A 401 -6.81 -14.24 6.90
CA PRO A 401 -6.44 -13.92 5.53
C PRO A 401 -5.05 -13.29 5.34
N GLY A 402 -4.42 -12.79 6.41
CA GLY A 402 -3.02 -12.36 6.39
C GLY A 402 -2.01 -13.52 6.23
N ARG A 403 -2.48 -14.76 6.17
CA ARG A 403 -1.68 -15.96 6.00
C ARG A 403 -2.28 -16.85 4.90
N ILE A 404 -1.45 -17.27 3.96
CA ILE A 404 -1.88 -18.20 2.91
C ILE A 404 -1.87 -19.62 3.46
N ASP A 405 -3.01 -20.30 3.34
CA ASP A 405 -3.11 -21.72 3.66
C ASP A 405 -2.53 -22.54 2.51
N LEU A 406 -1.66 -23.46 2.87
CA LEU A 406 -0.92 -24.32 1.97
C LEU A 406 -1.39 -25.77 2.11
N SER A 407 -1.34 -26.49 1.00
CA SER A 407 -1.56 -27.95 0.99
C SER A 407 -0.45 -28.66 1.76
N LYS A 408 -0.82 -29.65 2.56
CA LYS A 408 0.14 -30.47 3.32
C LYS A 408 0.74 -31.57 2.44
#